data_784f0cac3ec1c3f0b0b3121cb1eeb85e
#
_entry.id   784f0cac3ec1c3f0b0b3121cb1eeb85e
#
_cell.length_a   1.000
_cell.length_b   1.000
_cell.length_c   1.000
_cell.angle_alpha   90.00
_cell.angle_beta   90.00
_cell.angle_gamma   90.00
#
_symmetry.space_group_name_H-M   'P 1'
#
loop_
_entity.id
_entity.type
_entity.pdbx_description
1 polymer ?
#
loop_
_entity_poly.entity_id
_entity_poly.type
_entity_poly.pdbx_seq_one_letter_code
_entity_poly.pdbx_strand_id
1 'polypeptide(L)'
;MPSVSLLISALLTIFVLPGAAFAADSSLAIIDAGVEQSEDAPFVPSDYQFLPGDFVYFTFQIAGFSVKSDETQDVRRISLSFAVAPQDSKGVPLTPPTSGVVKTDLNPEDKNWMPKRRVSFVLPSFIAAGEFHVHVVVKDLLANNETAKDFPFRIGGVIVQPSAMIAVQNFHFLRQENDHVPLEVAAFRSGDTIYTSFEMVGFEVGPQNHYRIAYGVTVLRPNGKPFLDQPKASHYENTSFYPAQFIPGTFALTTSVDTPKGEYVIVLTVRDLISSQSYQIKEAFSIE
;
A
#
# COMPACT_ATOMS: atom_id res chain seq x y z
N MET A 1 53.73 14.99 84.10
CA MET A 1 53.89 15.50 82.74
C MET A 1 52.55 15.32 82.09
N PRO A 2 51.81 16.36 81.80
CA PRO A 2 50.48 16.26 81.22
C PRO A 2 50.53 16.27 79.69
N SER A 3 49.77 15.33 79.10
CA SER A 3 49.50 15.21 77.67
C SER A 3 48.33 16.12 77.25
N VAL A 4 48.65 17.02 76.31
CA VAL A 4 47.66 17.90 75.67
C VAL A 4 46.96 17.18 74.54
N SER A 5 45.61 16.99 74.64
CA SER A 5 44.78 16.54 73.59
C SER A 5 44.26 17.67 72.74
N LEU A 6 44.59 17.67 71.48
CA LEU A 6 44.13 18.64 70.46
C LEU A 6 42.84 18.11 69.85
N LEU A 7 41.73 18.84 70.08
CA LEU A 7 40.43 18.60 69.43
C LEU A 7 40.40 19.35 68.10
N ILE A 8 40.39 18.63 67.00
CA ILE A 8 40.15 19.17 65.63
C ILE A 8 38.67 19.10 65.36
N SER A 9 38.01 20.25 65.32
CA SER A 9 36.59 20.39 64.92
C SER A 9 36.53 20.50 63.40
N ALA A 10 36.05 19.46 62.73
CA ALA A 10 35.81 19.46 61.27
C ALA A 10 34.47 20.14 60.96
N LEU A 11 34.53 21.29 60.35
CA LEU A 11 33.37 22.02 59.82
C LEU A 11 32.93 21.41 58.49
N LEU A 12 31.80 20.64 58.45
CA LEU A 12 31.24 20.04 57.23
C LEU A 12 30.41 21.10 56.49
N THR A 13 30.98 21.69 55.45
CA THR A 13 30.28 22.62 54.56
C THR A 13 29.46 21.82 53.55
N ILE A 14 28.15 21.77 53.72
CA ILE A 14 27.23 21.18 52.76
C ILE A 14 27.11 22.13 51.56
N PHE A 15 27.70 21.78 50.43
CA PHE A 15 27.50 22.45 49.15
C PHE A 15 26.18 21.96 48.55
N VAL A 16 25.10 22.76 48.65
CA VAL A 16 23.86 22.55 47.91
C VAL A 16 24.11 23.00 46.48
N LEU A 17 24.34 22.03 45.58
CA LEU A 17 24.30 22.27 44.14
C LEU A 17 22.87 22.62 43.71
N PRO A 18 22.62 23.75 43.05
CA PRO A 18 21.32 23.99 42.45
C PRO A 18 21.09 22.92 41.42
N GLY A 19 20.06 22.11 41.64
CA GLY A 19 19.56 21.15 40.65
C GLY A 19 19.16 21.91 39.39
N ALA A 20 19.96 21.79 38.32
CA ALA A 20 19.54 22.17 36.99
C ALA A 20 18.31 21.30 36.67
N ALA A 21 17.15 21.90 36.71
CA ALA A 21 15.96 21.30 36.11
C ALA A 21 16.27 21.20 34.61
N PHE A 22 16.63 20.01 34.14
CA PHE A 22 16.60 19.72 32.72
C PHE A 22 15.11 19.82 32.34
N ALA A 23 14.73 20.95 31.74
CA ALA A 23 13.57 21.01 30.89
C ALA A 23 13.78 19.91 29.86
N ALA A 24 12.99 18.87 29.87
CA ALA A 24 12.95 17.89 28.80
C ALA A 24 12.60 18.69 27.54
N ASP A 25 13.56 18.88 26.66
CA ASP A 25 13.36 19.44 25.34
C ASP A 25 12.44 18.45 24.64
N SER A 26 11.12 18.71 24.68
CA SER A 26 10.13 17.90 23.98
C SER A 26 10.31 18.17 22.50
N SER A 27 11.11 17.35 21.83
CA SER A 27 11.31 17.45 20.41
C SER A 27 10.00 17.14 19.67
N LEU A 28 9.73 17.87 18.58
CA LEU A 28 8.60 17.63 17.69
C LEU A 28 8.49 16.15 17.33
N ALA A 29 7.37 15.53 17.56
CA ALA A 29 7.16 14.08 17.40
C ALA A 29 5.78 13.74 16.84
N ILE A 30 5.74 12.64 16.07
CA ILE A 30 4.51 11.99 15.62
C ILE A 30 4.28 10.78 16.51
N ILE A 31 3.16 10.80 17.24
CA ILE A 31 2.80 9.78 18.23
C ILE A 31 1.38 9.26 17.98
N ASP A 32 1.00 8.19 18.67
CA ASP A 32 -0.32 7.55 18.57
C ASP A 32 -0.79 7.43 17.11
N ALA A 33 0.08 6.86 16.28
CA ALA A 33 -0.13 6.81 14.85
C ALA A 33 -0.21 5.36 14.34
N GLY A 34 -1.17 5.13 13.43
CA GLY A 34 -1.38 3.83 12.84
C GLY A 34 -2.47 3.83 11.78
N VAL A 35 -2.55 2.72 11.04
CA VAL A 35 -3.59 2.46 10.06
C VAL A 35 -4.80 1.79 10.71
N GLU A 36 -5.99 2.13 10.21
CA GLU A 36 -7.30 1.67 10.69
C GLU A 36 -8.14 1.18 9.49
N GLN A 37 -9.06 0.24 9.71
CA GLN A 37 -10.00 -0.25 8.69
C GLN A 37 -11.19 0.68 8.45
N SER A 38 -11.57 1.42 9.47
CA SER A 38 -12.68 2.38 9.43
C SER A 38 -12.40 3.52 10.41
N GLU A 39 -13.19 4.58 10.32
CA GLU A 39 -13.09 5.69 11.27
C GLU A 39 -13.28 5.22 12.71
N ASP A 40 -12.39 5.69 13.59
CA ASP A 40 -12.41 5.39 15.03
C ASP A 40 -12.26 3.89 15.39
N ALA A 41 -11.81 3.06 14.44
CA ALA A 41 -11.43 1.68 14.73
C ALA A 41 -10.07 1.63 15.47
N PRO A 42 -9.77 0.54 16.18
CA PRO A 42 -8.41 0.30 16.64
C PRO A 42 -7.42 0.20 15.46
N PHE A 43 -6.15 0.52 15.73
CA PHE A 43 -5.09 0.28 14.78
C PHE A 43 -5.03 -1.21 14.40
N VAL A 44 -4.86 -1.47 13.11
CA VAL A 44 -4.76 -2.87 12.65
C VAL A 44 -3.47 -3.52 13.15
N PRO A 45 -3.47 -4.84 13.42
CA PRO A 45 -2.26 -5.59 13.72
C PRO A 45 -1.25 -5.54 12.55
N SER A 46 0.03 -5.74 12.85
CA SER A 46 1.12 -5.67 11.85
C SER A 46 1.05 -6.73 10.74
N ASP A 47 0.32 -7.83 10.98
CA ASP A 47 0.07 -8.91 10.02
C ASP A 47 -1.21 -8.75 9.22
N TYR A 48 -2.03 -7.73 9.53
CA TYR A 48 -3.23 -7.43 8.77
C TYR A 48 -2.89 -7.04 7.32
N GLN A 49 -3.67 -7.55 6.38
CA GLN A 49 -3.51 -7.27 4.96
C GLN A 49 -4.77 -6.59 4.40
N PHE A 50 -4.60 -5.38 3.92
CA PHE A 50 -5.61 -4.70 3.12
C PHE A 50 -5.66 -5.33 1.72
N LEU A 51 -6.76 -5.16 1.01
CA LEU A 51 -6.90 -5.59 -0.38
C LEU A 51 -6.80 -4.40 -1.35
N PRO A 52 -6.38 -4.61 -2.60
CA PRO A 52 -6.48 -3.58 -3.64
C PRO A 52 -7.90 -3.02 -3.72
N GLY A 53 -8.01 -1.69 -3.74
CA GLY A 53 -9.30 -0.99 -3.73
C GLY A 53 -9.88 -0.70 -2.35
N ASP A 54 -9.31 -1.21 -1.26
CA ASP A 54 -9.77 -0.91 0.08
C ASP A 54 -9.56 0.56 0.43
N PHE A 55 -10.46 1.08 1.30
CA PHE A 55 -10.23 2.32 2.03
C PHE A 55 -9.33 2.05 3.22
N VAL A 56 -8.29 2.87 3.35
CA VAL A 56 -7.38 2.87 4.50
C VAL A 56 -7.53 4.19 5.22
N TYR A 57 -7.71 4.14 6.53
CA TYR A 57 -7.70 5.31 7.40
C TYR A 57 -6.37 5.35 8.14
N PHE A 58 -5.81 6.52 8.28
CA PHE A 58 -4.58 6.73 9.02
C PHE A 58 -4.75 7.87 10.02
N THR A 59 -4.53 7.58 11.28
CA THR A 59 -4.65 8.54 12.38
C THR A 59 -3.28 8.77 13.02
N PHE A 60 -3.00 10.01 13.43
CA PHE A 60 -1.80 10.38 14.16
C PHE A 60 -2.04 11.59 15.07
N GLN A 61 -1.18 11.74 16.08
CA GLN A 61 -1.12 12.91 16.93
C GLN A 61 0.24 13.59 16.82
N ILE A 62 0.27 14.91 17.06
CA ILE A 62 1.50 15.70 17.02
C ILE A 62 1.80 16.18 18.43
N ALA A 63 3.01 15.90 18.92
CA ALA A 63 3.51 16.30 20.24
C ALA A 63 4.81 17.11 20.12
N GLY A 64 5.20 17.78 21.21
CA GLY A 64 6.49 18.49 21.29
C GLY A 64 6.61 19.71 20.40
N PHE A 65 5.52 20.28 19.93
CA PHE A 65 5.47 21.49 19.12
C PHE A 65 5.66 22.74 19.98
N SER A 66 6.11 23.82 19.36
CA SER A 66 6.30 25.13 20.01
C SER A 66 4.98 25.86 20.18
N VAL A 67 4.90 26.61 21.27
CA VAL A 67 3.74 27.43 21.60
C VAL A 67 4.21 28.87 21.77
N LYS A 68 3.59 29.81 21.05
CA LYS A 68 3.82 31.25 21.24
C LYS A 68 2.74 31.82 22.16
N SER A 69 3.14 32.26 23.34
CA SER A 69 2.25 32.93 24.29
C SER A 69 2.03 34.39 23.88
N ASP A 70 0.80 34.86 24.01
CA ASP A 70 0.40 36.28 23.94
C ASP A 70 -0.12 36.68 25.31
N GLU A 71 0.73 37.35 26.09
CA GLU A 71 0.42 37.74 27.48
C GLU A 71 -0.71 38.78 27.56
N THR A 72 -1.00 39.50 26.46
CA THR A 72 -2.03 40.51 26.43
C THR A 72 -3.43 39.92 26.26
N GLN A 73 -3.51 38.74 25.61
CA GLN A 73 -4.79 38.05 25.31
C GLN A 73 -4.96 36.76 26.11
N ASP A 74 -3.97 36.37 26.93
CA ASP A 74 -3.93 35.11 27.68
C ASP A 74 -4.18 33.88 26.81
N VAL A 75 -3.64 33.90 25.59
CA VAL A 75 -3.75 32.80 24.64
C VAL A 75 -2.36 32.24 24.27
N ARG A 76 -2.33 30.94 23.93
CA ARG A 76 -1.16 30.22 23.49
C ARG A 76 -1.38 29.76 22.06
N ARG A 77 -0.67 30.35 21.11
CA ARG A 77 -0.83 30.09 19.67
C ARG A 77 0.10 28.98 19.19
N ILE A 78 -0.43 28.07 18.37
CA ILE A 78 0.33 27.05 17.63
C ILE A 78 0.18 27.24 16.13
N SER A 79 1.18 26.78 15.36
CA SER A 79 1.14 26.77 13.91
C SER A 79 1.96 25.61 13.37
N LEU A 80 1.29 24.59 12.86
CA LEU A 80 1.88 23.36 12.36
C LEU A 80 1.41 23.12 10.91
N SER A 81 2.22 22.47 10.11
CA SER A 81 1.79 21.88 8.85
C SER A 81 2.12 20.39 8.82
N PHE A 82 1.37 19.64 8.03
CA PHE A 82 1.62 18.21 7.84
C PHE A 82 1.40 17.81 6.39
N ALA A 83 2.09 16.74 5.97
CA ALA A 83 1.86 16.01 4.73
C ALA A 83 1.87 14.52 5.02
N VAL A 84 0.95 13.79 4.40
CA VAL A 84 0.78 12.33 4.55
C VAL A 84 0.68 11.73 3.17
N ALA A 85 1.50 10.73 2.87
CA ALA A 85 1.49 10.02 1.61
C ALA A 85 1.69 8.51 1.84
N PRO A 86 0.74 7.64 1.45
CA PRO A 86 1.02 6.22 1.34
C PRO A 86 2.01 5.98 0.20
N GLN A 87 3.05 5.18 0.43
CA GLN A 87 4.16 4.97 -0.50
C GLN A 87 4.54 3.49 -0.59
N ASP A 88 5.10 3.12 -1.74
CA ASP A 88 5.78 1.83 -1.90
C ASP A 88 7.21 1.86 -1.30
N SER A 89 7.90 0.72 -1.36
CA SER A 89 9.26 0.57 -0.84
C SER A 89 10.31 1.44 -1.55
N LYS A 90 9.97 2.05 -2.69
CA LYS A 90 10.83 2.97 -3.45
C LYS A 90 10.48 4.43 -3.20
N GLY A 91 9.49 4.71 -2.34
CA GLY A 91 9.00 6.05 -2.04
C GLY A 91 8.04 6.62 -3.08
N VAL A 92 7.50 5.79 -3.99
CA VAL A 92 6.51 6.24 -4.97
C VAL A 92 5.15 6.34 -4.30
N PRO A 93 4.49 7.51 -4.31
CA PRO A 93 3.18 7.67 -3.69
C PRO A 93 2.11 6.82 -4.38
N LEU A 94 1.29 6.12 -3.59
CA LEU A 94 0.15 5.31 -4.08
C LEU A 94 -1.04 6.17 -4.49
N THR A 95 -1.19 7.32 -3.83
CA THR A 95 -2.25 8.31 -4.07
C THR A 95 -1.67 9.72 -3.95
N PRO A 96 -2.35 10.76 -4.43
CA PRO A 96 -1.92 12.13 -4.18
C PRO A 96 -1.72 12.39 -2.68
N PRO A 97 -0.60 13.02 -2.27
CA PRO A 97 -0.36 13.34 -0.87
C PRO A 97 -1.46 14.25 -0.30
N THR A 98 -1.87 13.95 0.93
CA THR A 98 -2.79 14.82 1.69
C THR A 98 -1.98 15.74 2.58
N SER A 99 -2.22 17.04 2.52
CA SER A 99 -1.53 18.03 3.36
C SER A 99 -2.53 18.95 4.07
N GLY A 100 -2.09 19.53 5.17
CA GLY A 100 -2.90 20.46 5.92
C GLY A 100 -2.11 21.34 6.88
N VAL A 101 -2.80 22.31 7.45
CA VAL A 101 -2.26 23.25 8.44
C VAL A 101 -3.14 23.23 9.70
N VAL A 102 -2.49 23.25 10.85
CA VAL A 102 -3.13 23.36 12.16
C VAL A 102 -2.70 24.69 12.75
N LYS A 103 -3.61 25.67 12.74
CA LYS A 103 -3.44 26.94 13.43
C LYS A 103 -4.59 27.10 14.41
N THR A 104 -4.26 27.24 15.68
CA THR A 104 -5.28 27.43 16.72
C THR A 104 -4.68 28.14 17.92
N ASP A 105 -5.53 28.81 18.66
CA ASP A 105 -5.23 29.39 19.96
C ASP A 105 -5.69 28.39 21.03
N LEU A 106 -4.84 28.11 22.00
CA LEU A 106 -5.07 27.21 23.11
C LEU A 106 -5.35 28.04 24.35
N ASN A 107 -6.36 27.63 25.12
CA ASN A 107 -6.64 28.25 26.43
C ASN A 107 -5.59 27.80 27.47
N PRO A 108 -5.46 28.51 28.59
CA PRO A 108 -4.55 28.14 29.68
C PRO A 108 -4.74 26.74 30.24
N GLU A 109 -6.00 26.22 30.22
CA GLU A 109 -6.35 24.86 30.67
C GLU A 109 -5.98 23.76 29.73
N ASP A 110 -5.74 24.05 28.41
CA ASP A 110 -5.40 23.07 27.36
C ASP A 110 -3.92 22.65 27.42
N LYS A 111 -3.37 22.42 28.63
CA LYS A 111 -1.91 22.18 28.81
C LYS A 111 -1.39 20.96 28.11
N ASN A 112 -2.20 19.90 28.00
CA ASN A 112 -1.86 18.60 27.43
C ASN A 112 -2.54 18.36 26.09
N TRP A 113 -3.12 19.39 25.48
CA TRP A 113 -3.79 19.23 24.21
C TRP A 113 -2.78 18.94 23.09
N MET A 114 -3.09 17.93 22.27
CA MET A 114 -2.31 17.55 21.10
C MET A 114 -3.23 17.41 19.89
N PRO A 115 -2.87 18.00 18.74
CA PRO A 115 -3.69 17.87 17.55
C PRO A 115 -3.70 16.42 17.05
N LYS A 116 -4.89 15.83 17.01
CA LYS A 116 -5.16 14.55 16.35
C LYS A 116 -5.59 14.83 14.91
N ARG A 117 -5.01 14.11 13.94
CA ARG A 117 -5.36 14.19 12.53
C ARG A 117 -5.64 12.82 11.98
N ARG A 118 -6.59 12.78 11.06
CA ARG A 118 -6.95 11.58 10.29
C ARG A 118 -6.94 11.93 8.82
N VAL A 119 -6.42 11.04 8.02
CA VAL A 119 -6.50 11.05 6.56
C VAL A 119 -7.04 9.70 6.10
N SER A 120 -7.67 9.67 4.93
CA SER A 120 -8.09 8.42 4.31
C SER A 120 -7.66 8.42 2.85
N PHE A 121 -7.40 7.23 2.32
CA PHE A 121 -7.05 7.03 0.93
C PHE A 121 -7.55 5.67 0.45
N VAL A 122 -7.73 5.54 -0.87
CA VAL A 122 -8.13 4.29 -1.51
C VAL A 122 -6.89 3.65 -2.12
N LEU A 123 -6.67 2.37 -1.85
CA LEU A 123 -5.57 1.63 -2.46
C LEU A 123 -5.77 1.45 -3.97
N PRO A 124 -4.71 1.52 -4.79
CA PRO A 124 -4.82 1.26 -6.22
C PRO A 124 -5.36 -0.14 -6.51
N SER A 125 -6.23 -0.27 -7.51
CA SER A 125 -6.89 -1.54 -7.84
C SER A 125 -5.94 -2.60 -8.42
N PHE A 126 -4.85 -2.19 -9.08
CA PHE A 126 -3.89 -3.08 -9.76
C PHE A 126 -2.51 -2.99 -9.11
N ILE A 127 -2.49 -2.98 -7.79
CA ILE A 127 -1.30 -3.05 -6.96
C ILE A 127 -1.08 -4.50 -6.50
N ALA A 128 0.14 -4.97 -6.61
CA ALA A 128 0.51 -6.32 -6.16
C ALA A 128 0.63 -6.39 -4.64
N ALA A 129 0.48 -7.58 -4.10
CA ALA A 129 0.71 -7.86 -2.69
C ALA A 129 2.14 -7.47 -2.27
N GLY A 130 2.28 -6.85 -1.09
CA GLY A 130 3.59 -6.39 -0.62
C GLY A 130 3.54 -5.56 0.64
N GLU A 131 4.70 -5.01 1.00
CA GLU A 131 4.89 -4.10 2.12
C GLU A 131 4.93 -2.65 1.63
N PHE A 132 4.18 -1.81 2.32
CA PHE A 132 4.01 -0.38 2.03
C PHE A 132 4.12 0.40 3.33
N HIS A 133 4.18 1.71 3.25
CA HIS A 133 4.20 2.57 4.43
C HIS A 133 3.44 3.87 4.19
N VAL A 134 2.92 4.44 5.26
CA VAL A 134 2.40 5.81 5.27
C VAL A 134 3.54 6.72 5.71
N HIS A 135 4.04 7.54 4.81
CA HIS A 135 5.05 8.56 5.09
C HIS A 135 4.38 9.82 5.62
N VAL A 136 4.78 10.25 6.81
CA VAL A 136 4.22 11.44 7.47
C VAL A 136 5.33 12.44 7.72
N VAL A 137 5.12 13.66 7.29
CA VAL A 137 5.99 14.82 7.58
C VAL A 137 5.20 15.84 8.37
N VAL A 138 5.74 16.29 9.48
CA VAL A 138 5.15 17.37 10.31
C VAL A 138 6.19 18.47 10.49
N LYS A 139 5.76 19.71 10.29
CA LYS A 139 6.60 20.90 10.47
C LYS A 139 5.96 21.85 11.49
N ASP A 140 6.74 22.25 12.47
CA ASP A 140 6.40 23.36 13.37
C ASP A 140 6.83 24.67 12.71
N LEU A 141 5.83 25.48 12.35
CA LEU A 141 6.05 26.74 11.65
C LEU A 141 6.48 27.89 12.59
N LEU A 142 6.42 27.71 13.91
CA LEU A 142 6.90 28.67 14.90
C LEU A 142 8.39 28.46 15.21
N ALA A 143 8.81 27.22 15.40
CA ALA A 143 10.20 26.87 15.65
C ALA A 143 11.02 26.58 14.38
N ASN A 144 10.33 26.45 13.23
CA ASN A 144 10.93 26.07 11.94
C ASN A 144 11.71 24.74 12.02
N ASN A 145 11.19 23.77 12.76
CA ASN A 145 11.73 22.42 12.82
C ASN A 145 10.73 21.43 12.17
N GLU A 146 11.24 20.26 11.79
CA GLU A 146 10.48 19.25 11.05
C GLU A 146 10.83 17.86 11.56
N THR A 147 9.85 16.97 11.53
CA THR A 147 10.02 15.54 11.79
C THR A 147 9.30 14.72 10.72
N ALA A 148 9.87 13.57 10.37
CA ALA A 148 9.23 12.62 9.46
C ALA A 148 9.26 11.22 10.05
N LYS A 149 8.24 10.40 9.72
CA LYS A 149 8.16 9.01 10.18
C LYS A 149 7.35 8.16 9.21
N ASP A 150 7.77 6.90 9.07
CA ASP A 150 7.11 5.89 8.26
C ASP A 150 6.35 4.90 9.14
N PHE A 151 5.12 4.56 8.72
CA PHE A 151 4.24 3.63 9.41
C PHE A 151 3.90 2.49 8.46
N PRO A 152 4.43 1.27 8.69
CA PRO A 152 4.27 0.16 7.77
C PRO A 152 2.84 -0.36 7.75
N PHE A 153 2.41 -0.84 6.58
CA PHE A 153 1.18 -1.62 6.39
C PHE A 153 1.37 -2.60 5.23
N ARG A 154 0.45 -3.56 5.09
CA ARG A 154 0.54 -4.61 4.08
C ARG A 154 -0.67 -4.61 3.18
N ILE A 155 -0.43 -4.91 1.90
CA ILE A 155 -1.46 -5.20 0.91
C ILE A 155 -1.33 -6.68 0.55
N GLY A 156 -2.43 -7.40 0.64
CA GLY A 156 -2.56 -8.79 0.21
C GLY A 156 -3.09 -8.89 -1.22
N GLY A 157 -3.55 -10.09 -1.60
CA GLY A 157 -4.12 -10.37 -2.92
C GLY A 157 -3.10 -10.95 -3.90
N VAL A 158 -3.05 -10.41 -5.11
CA VAL A 158 -2.27 -10.98 -6.21
C VAL A 158 -0.76 -10.80 -6.00
N ILE A 159 -0.01 -11.89 -6.08
CA ILE A 159 1.45 -11.89 -6.07
C ILE A 159 1.93 -12.03 -7.51
N VAL A 160 2.66 -11.03 -8.00
CA VAL A 160 3.30 -11.06 -9.31
C VAL A 160 4.80 -10.85 -9.20
N GLN A 161 5.55 -11.45 -10.11
CA GLN A 161 6.98 -11.24 -10.23
C GLN A 161 7.25 -10.10 -11.23
N PRO A 162 8.16 -9.15 -10.91
CA PRO A 162 8.55 -8.13 -11.87
C PRO A 162 9.06 -8.75 -13.18
N SER A 163 8.63 -8.20 -14.31
CA SER A 163 9.08 -8.62 -15.63
C SER A 163 9.51 -7.40 -16.45
N ALA A 164 10.62 -7.52 -17.17
CA ALA A 164 11.12 -6.46 -18.07
C ALA A 164 10.37 -6.41 -19.42
N MET A 165 9.60 -7.44 -19.73
CA MET A 165 8.81 -7.56 -20.95
C MET A 165 7.41 -8.04 -20.61
N ILE A 166 6.45 -7.77 -21.51
CA ILE A 166 5.09 -8.28 -21.31
C ILE A 166 5.11 -9.80 -21.16
N ALA A 167 4.41 -10.29 -20.15
CA ALA A 167 4.30 -11.71 -19.82
C ALA A 167 2.94 -12.02 -19.20
N VAL A 168 2.62 -13.31 -19.13
CA VAL A 168 1.47 -13.84 -18.42
C VAL A 168 1.96 -14.60 -17.21
N GLN A 169 1.37 -14.36 -16.05
CA GLN A 169 1.61 -15.09 -14.80
C GLN A 169 0.29 -15.61 -14.23
N ASN A 170 0.36 -16.57 -13.31
CA ASN A 170 -0.76 -17.11 -12.57
C ASN A 170 -1.94 -17.52 -13.46
N PHE A 171 -1.65 -18.21 -14.59
CA PHE A 171 -2.71 -18.75 -15.40
C PHE A 171 -3.36 -19.93 -14.66
N HIS A 172 -4.69 -19.84 -14.49
CA HIS A 172 -5.46 -20.83 -13.76
C HIS A 172 -6.74 -21.23 -14.51
N PHE A 173 -7.07 -22.50 -14.42
CA PHE A 173 -8.41 -22.98 -14.71
C PHE A 173 -9.26 -22.92 -13.46
N LEU A 174 -10.51 -22.46 -13.59
CA LEU A 174 -11.44 -22.25 -12.49
C LEU A 174 -12.71 -23.06 -12.72
N ARG A 175 -13.41 -23.40 -11.63
CA ARG A 175 -14.69 -24.09 -11.69
C ARG A 175 -15.83 -23.14 -12.07
N GLN A 176 -15.76 -21.89 -11.64
CA GLN A 176 -16.73 -20.84 -11.89
C GLN A 176 -16.01 -19.51 -12.15
N GLU A 177 -16.70 -18.54 -12.74
CA GLU A 177 -16.13 -17.26 -13.17
C GLU A 177 -15.43 -16.48 -12.04
N ASN A 178 -15.99 -16.52 -10.83
CA ASN A 178 -15.48 -15.74 -9.68
C ASN A 178 -14.80 -16.64 -8.63
N ASP A 179 -14.37 -17.83 -9.03
CA ASP A 179 -13.68 -18.73 -8.11
C ASP A 179 -12.26 -18.21 -7.84
N HIS A 180 -11.82 -18.34 -6.59
CA HIS A 180 -10.45 -17.96 -6.18
C HIS A 180 -9.55 -19.18 -5.99
N VAL A 181 -10.09 -20.40 -6.16
CA VAL A 181 -9.35 -21.64 -5.99
C VAL A 181 -9.10 -22.25 -7.37
N PRO A 182 -7.84 -22.33 -7.81
CA PRO A 182 -7.50 -23.00 -9.06
C PRO A 182 -7.88 -24.47 -9.05
N LEU A 183 -8.26 -24.99 -10.22
CA LEU A 183 -8.40 -26.43 -10.41
C LEU A 183 -7.02 -27.08 -10.42
N GLU A 184 -6.84 -28.16 -9.67
CA GLU A 184 -5.60 -28.95 -9.67
C GLU A 184 -5.43 -29.71 -11.00
N VAL A 185 -6.54 -30.10 -11.62
CA VAL A 185 -6.57 -30.82 -12.90
C VAL A 185 -7.55 -30.14 -13.84
N ALA A 186 -7.07 -29.74 -15.01
CA ALA A 186 -7.87 -29.11 -16.05
C ALA A 186 -8.62 -30.16 -16.88
N ALA A 187 -9.56 -30.88 -16.27
CA ALA A 187 -10.40 -31.90 -16.90
C ALA A 187 -11.86 -31.49 -16.83
N PHE A 188 -12.55 -31.52 -17.99
CA PHE A 188 -13.92 -31.05 -18.18
C PHE A 188 -14.73 -32.05 -18.95
N ARG A 189 -16.06 -31.91 -18.94
CA ARG A 189 -16.98 -32.71 -19.76
C ARG A 189 -17.42 -31.91 -20.98
N SER A 190 -17.79 -32.63 -22.02
CA SER A 190 -18.47 -32.02 -23.17
C SER A 190 -19.77 -31.32 -22.69
N GLY A 191 -19.93 -30.05 -23.06
CA GLY A 191 -21.03 -29.18 -22.58
C GLY A 191 -20.63 -28.26 -21.41
N ASP A 192 -19.51 -28.49 -20.74
CA ASP A 192 -19.05 -27.61 -19.63
C ASP A 192 -18.57 -26.26 -20.17
N THR A 193 -18.63 -25.24 -19.28
CA THR A 193 -17.96 -23.98 -19.46
C THR A 193 -16.66 -24.00 -18.69
N ILE A 194 -15.57 -23.69 -19.39
CA ILE A 194 -14.20 -23.64 -18.89
C ILE A 194 -13.90 -22.18 -18.56
N TYR A 195 -13.66 -21.85 -17.32
CA TYR A 195 -13.28 -20.52 -16.87
C TYR A 195 -11.77 -20.45 -16.63
N THR A 196 -11.17 -19.32 -16.97
CA THR A 196 -9.75 -19.07 -16.76
C THR A 196 -9.51 -17.70 -16.17
N SER A 197 -8.41 -17.58 -15.43
CA SER A 197 -7.88 -16.30 -14.96
C SER A 197 -6.36 -16.26 -15.14
N PHE A 198 -5.81 -15.06 -15.31
CA PHE A 198 -4.37 -14.84 -15.44
C PHE A 198 -4.04 -13.36 -15.18
N GLU A 199 -2.77 -13.06 -14.92
CA GLU A 199 -2.27 -11.69 -14.81
C GLU A 199 -1.31 -11.37 -15.97
N MET A 200 -1.53 -10.21 -16.60
CA MET A 200 -0.63 -9.63 -17.57
C MET A 200 0.31 -8.65 -16.85
N VAL A 201 1.62 -8.87 -16.97
CA VAL A 201 2.67 -8.09 -16.27
C VAL A 201 3.73 -7.62 -17.25
N GLY A 202 4.61 -6.69 -16.82
CA GLY A 202 5.78 -6.26 -17.60
C GLY A 202 5.46 -5.46 -18.86
N PHE A 203 4.26 -4.91 -18.96
CA PHE A 203 3.87 -3.98 -20.03
C PHE A 203 4.48 -2.60 -19.82
N GLU A 204 4.63 -1.82 -20.88
CA GLU A 204 5.10 -0.46 -20.82
C GLU A 204 4.01 0.48 -20.26
N VAL A 205 4.43 1.34 -19.35
CA VAL A 205 3.60 2.38 -18.77
C VAL A 205 4.06 3.72 -19.33
N GLY A 206 3.21 4.35 -20.14
CA GLY A 206 3.44 5.63 -20.77
C GLY A 206 3.22 6.84 -19.83
N PRO A 207 3.17 8.05 -20.40
CA PRO A 207 2.89 9.26 -19.62
C PRO A 207 1.60 9.16 -18.81
N GLN A 208 1.59 9.72 -17.59
CA GLN A 208 0.47 9.67 -16.65
C GLN A 208 0.08 8.24 -16.23
N ASN A 209 1.04 7.31 -16.24
CA ASN A 209 0.83 5.90 -15.98
C ASN A 209 -0.25 5.27 -16.88
N HIS A 210 -0.32 5.74 -18.14
CA HIS A 210 -1.21 5.19 -19.16
C HIS A 210 -0.70 3.82 -19.61
N TYR A 211 -1.60 2.85 -19.76
CA TYR A 211 -1.30 1.55 -20.34
C TYR A 211 -2.34 1.17 -21.39
N ARG A 212 -1.92 0.36 -22.39
CA ARG A 212 -2.77 -0.21 -23.43
C ARG A 212 -2.35 -1.65 -23.70
N ILE A 213 -3.22 -2.59 -23.36
CA ILE A 213 -2.94 -4.02 -23.47
C ILE A 213 -4.12 -4.69 -24.17
N ALA A 214 -3.83 -5.67 -25.00
CA ALA A 214 -4.85 -6.53 -25.59
C ALA A 214 -4.44 -7.99 -25.47
N TYR A 215 -5.42 -8.89 -25.44
CA TYR A 215 -5.14 -10.30 -25.61
C TYR A 215 -6.07 -10.95 -26.62
N GLY A 216 -5.57 -12.04 -27.19
CA GLY A 216 -6.33 -12.95 -28.06
C GLY A 216 -6.21 -14.37 -27.57
N VAL A 217 -7.23 -15.18 -27.89
CA VAL A 217 -7.34 -16.58 -27.48
C VAL A 217 -7.59 -17.43 -28.72
N THR A 218 -6.74 -18.44 -28.92
CA THR A 218 -6.97 -19.52 -29.89
C THR A 218 -7.02 -20.83 -29.12
N VAL A 219 -8.03 -21.64 -29.35
CA VAL A 219 -8.12 -23.00 -28.77
C VAL A 219 -7.92 -24.03 -29.88
N LEU A 220 -6.95 -24.91 -29.70
CA LEU A 220 -6.62 -25.97 -30.64
C LEU A 220 -7.26 -27.30 -30.21
N ARG A 221 -7.82 -28.02 -31.19
CA ARG A 221 -8.31 -29.40 -31.01
C ARG A 221 -7.13 -30.38 -30.87
N PRO A 222 -7.38 -31.63 -30.46
CA PRO A 222 -6.35 -32.68 -30.40
C PRO A 222 -5.61 -32.92 -31.74
N ASN A 223 -6.24 -32.60 -32.86
CA ASN A 223 -5.63 -32.69 -34.20
C ASN A 223 -4.88 -31.43 -34.65
N GLY A 224 -4.71 -30.43 -33.74
CA GLY A 224 -4.03 -29.17 -34.00
C GLY A 224 -4.85 -28.12 -34.77
N LYS A 225 -6.07 -28.42 -35.20
CA LYS A 225 -6.93 -27.46 -35.90
C LYS A 225 -7.62 -26.52 -34.88
N PRO A 226 -7.86 -25.26 -35.25
CA PRO A 226 -8.58 -24.34 -34.39
C PRO A 226 -9.98 -24.84 -34.03
N PHE A 227 -10.32 -24.79 -32.77
CA PHE A 227 -11.67 -24.95 -32.23
C PHE A 227 -12.32 -23.59 -32.04
N LEU A 228 -11.55 -22.64 -31.51
CA LEU A 228 -11.92 -21.24 -31.36
C LEU A 228 -10.73 -20.39 -31.81
N ASP A 229 -11.01 -19.26 -32.48
CA ASP A 229 -9.99 -18.27 -32.83
C ASP A 229 -10.55 -16.86 -32.62
N GLN A 230 -10.08 -16.22 -31.54
CA GLN A 230 -10.44 -14.85 -31.17
C GLN A 230 -9.16 -14.02 -30.96
N PRO A 231 -8.54 -13.53 -32.04
CA PRO A 231 -7.27 -12.81 -31.94
C PRO A 231 -7.36 -11.45 -31.23
N LYS A 232 -8.59 -10.97 -30.97
CA LYS A 232 -8.90 -9.73 -30.23
C LYS A 232 -9.99 -10.02 -29.21
N ALA A 233 -9.73 -10.88 -28.23
CA ALA A 233 -10.70 -11.28 -27.22
C ALA A 233 -11.01 -10.13 -26.25
N SER A 234 -10.00 -9.33 -25.87
CA SER A 234 -10.20 -8.18 -24.99
C SER A 234 -9.13 -7.09 -25.19
N HIS A 235 -9.47 -5.90 -24.74
CA HIS A 235 -8.61 -4.71 -24.78
C HIS A 235 -8.78 -3.92 -23.49
N TYR A 236 -7.65 -3.51 -22.88
CA TYR A 236 -7.59 -2.71 -21.66
C TYR A 236 -6.79 -1.44 -21.95
N GLU A 237 -7.37 -0.30 -21.62
CA GLU A 237 -6.73 1.01 -21.74
C GLU A 237 -7.18 1.89 -20.58
N ASN A 238 -6.24 2.41 -19.81
CA ASN A 238 -6.54 3.31 -18.70
C ASN A 238 -5.31 4.14 -18.31
N THR A 239 -5.55 5.15 -17.46
CA THR A 239 -4.54 5.92 -16.74
C THR A 239 -4.77 5.81 -15.25
N SER A 240 -3.71 5.85 -14.45
CA SER A 240 -3.79 5.76 -13.00
C SER A 240 -2.76 6.66 -12.33
N PHE A 241 -3.01 7.07 -11.09
CA PHE A 241 -2.02 7.83 -10.33
C PHE A 241 -0.78 6.98 -10.01
N TYR A 242 -1.01 5.79 -9.48
CA TYR A 242 0.06 4.79 -9.25
C TYR A 242 0.14 3.84 -10.45
N PRO A 243 1.34 3.53 -10.96
CA PRO A 243 1.48 2.64 -12.11
C PRO A 243 0.90 1.25 -11.81
N ALA A 244 0.03 0.76 -12.70
CA ALA A 244 -0.51 -0.59 -12.58
C ALA A 244 0.63 -1.61 -12.64
N GLN A 245 0.68 -2.53 -11.67
CA GLN A 245 1.72 -3.56 -11.60
C GLN A 245 1.34 -4.83 -12.34
N PHE A 246 0.05 -5.06 -12.50
CA PHE A 246 -0.53 -6.12 -13.32
C PHE A 246 -1.91 -5.70 -13.84
N ILE A 247 -2.38 -6.38 -14.87
CA ILE A 247 -3.77 -6.28 -15.35
C ILE A 247 -4.37 -7.68 -15.35
N PRO A 248 -5.47 -7.92 -14.62
CA PRO A 248 -6.13 -9.22 -14.63
C PRO A 248 -6.79 -9.48 -15.99
N GLY A 249 -6.70 -10.71 -16.46
CA GLY A 249 -7.42 -11.19 -17.63
C GLY A 249 -8.25 -12.43 -17.28
N THR A 250 -9.40 -12.54 -17.89
CA THR A 250 -10.28 -13.73 -17.76
C THR A 250 -10.91 -14.05 -19.10
N PHE A 251 -11.18 -15.30 -19.36
CA PHE A 251 -12.09 -15.69 -20.42
C PHE A 251 -12.83 -16.96 -20.06
N ALA A 252 -13.99 -17.15 -20.69
CA ALA A 252 -14.78 -18.34 -20.57
C ALA A 252 -14.97 -18.98 -21.96
N LEU A 253 -14.85 -20.31 -22.01
CA LEU A 253 -15.08 -21.13 -23.17
C LEU A 253 -16.18 -22.14 -22.89
N THR A 254 -17.34 -22.00 -23.50
CA THR A 254 -18.41 -23.02 -23.43
C THR A 254 -18.23 -24.03 -24.54
N THR A 255 -18.14 -25.29 -24.17
CA THR A 255 -18.09 -26.42 -25.13
C THR A 255 -19.52 -26.90 -25.44
N SER A 256 -19.70 -27.53 -26.61
CA SER A 256 -20.97 -28.21 -26.92
C SER A 256 -20.97 -29.62 -26.36
N VAL A 257 -22.16 -30.20 -26.19
CA VAL A 257 -22.33 -31.62 -25.77
C VAL A 257 -21.68 -32.62 -26.75
N ASP A 258 -21.49 -32.22 -28.01
CA ASP A 258 -20.87 -33.02 -29.06
C ASP A 258 -19.34 -32.71 -29.20
N THR A 259 -18.75 -31.93 -28.30
CA THR A 259 -17.32 -31.62 -28.35
C THR A 259 -16.54 -32.92 -28.18
N PRO A 260 -15.66 -33.29 -29.15
CA PRO A 260 -14.91 -34.54 -29.07
C PRO A 260 -13.98 -34.57 -27.83
N LYS A 261 -13.88 -35.79 -27.25
CA LYS A 261 -12.92 -36.04 -26.16
C LYS A 261 -11.50 -35.94 -26.65
N GLY A 262 -10.60 -35.54 -25.76
CA GLY A 262 -9.18 -35.43 -26.02
C GLY A 262 -8.54 -34.23 -25.38
N GLU A 263 -7.26 -34.04 -25.65
CA GLU A 263 -6.44 -32.91 -25.15
C GLU A 263 -6.58 -31.71 -26.08
N TYR A 264 -6.99 -30.59 -25.51
CA TYR A 264 -7.09 -29.28 -26.18
C TYR A 264 -6.01 -28.36 -25.64
N VAL A 265 -5.61 -27.38 -26.45
CA VAL A 265 -4.59 -26.41 -26.07
C VAL A 265 -5.12 -24.99 -26.23
N ILE A 266 -5.15 -24.23 -25.16
CA ILE A 266 -5.36 -22.78 -25.18
C ILE A 266 -4.03 -22.13 -25.56
N VAL A 267 -4.07 -21.29 -26.58
CA VAL A 267 -2.97 -20.40 -26.97
C VAL A 267 -3.41 -18.99 -26.65
N LEU A 268 -2.90 -18.45 -25.53
CA LEU A 268 -3.17 -17.09 -25.10
C LEU A 268 -2.03 -16.18 -25.59
N THR A 269 -2.38 -15.16 -26.36
CA THR A 269 -1.44 -14.16 -26.87
C THR A 269 -1.77 -12.80 -26.28
N VAL A 270 -0.88 -12.24 -25.46
CA VAL A 270 -1.00 -10.88 -24.93
C VAL A 270 -0.11 -9.93 -25.74
N ARG A 271 -0.56 -8.67 -25.88
CA ARG A 271 0.11 -7.62 -26.64
C ARG A 271 0.12 -6.34 -25.85
N ASP A 272 1.29 -5.77 -25.70
CA ASP A 272 1.46 -4.39 -25.26
C ASP A 272 1.35 -3.48 -26.48
N LEU A 273 0.37 -2.59 -26.49
CA LEU A 273 0.08 -1.71 -27.61
C LEU A 273 0.86 -0.37 -27.52
N ILE A 274 1.65 -0.16 -26.46
CA ILE A 274 2.59 0.96 -26.33
C ILE A 274 3.96 0.54 -26.86
N SER A 275 4.57 -0.51 -26.31
CA SER A 275 5.88 -1.02 -26.72
C SER A 275 5.85 -1.88 -27.98
N SER A 276 4.67 -2.31 -28.44
CA SER A 276 4.48 -3.28 -29.53
C SER A 276 5.04 -4.68 -29.23
N GLN A 277 5.34 -4.98 -27.98
CA GLN A 277 5.75 -6.32 -27.55
C GLN A 277 4.56 -7.27 -27.51
N SER A 278 4.85 -8.56 -27.69
CA SER A 278 3.85 -9.62 -27.53
C SER A 278 4.45 -10.83 -26.84
N TYR A 279 3.61 -11.55 -26.10
CA TYR A 279 3.98 -12.77 -25.41
C TYR A 279 2.88 -13.81 -25.58
N GLN A 280 3.27 -15.09 -25.63
CA GLN A 280 2.35 -16.19 -25.85
C GLN A 280 2.62 -17.31 -24.88
N ILE A 281 1.55 -17.86 -24.29
CA ILE A 281 1.58 -19.10 -23.52
C ILE A 281 0.67 -20.16 -24.15
N LYS A 282 0.89 -21.41 -23.76
CA LYS A 282 0.08 -22.57 -24.16
C LYS A 282 -0.26 -23.36 -22.93
N GLU A 283 -1.57 -23.54 -22.70
CA GLU A 283 -2.10 -24.27 -21.55
C GLU A 283 -3.02 -25.39 -22.04
N ALA A 284 -2.77 -26.60 -21.58
CA ALA A 284 -3.52 -27.77 -21.98
C ALA A 284 -4.70 -28.07 -21.02
N PHE A 285 -5.80 -28.58 -21.57
CA PHE A 285 -6.92 -29.11 -20.79
C PHE A 285 -7.50 -30.32 -21.51
N SER A 286 -8.18 -31.21 -20.78
CA SER A 286 -8.85 -32.38 -21.35
C SER A 286 -10.36 -32.23 -21.37
N ILE A 287 -10.99 -32.78 -22.40
CA ILE A 287 -12.42 -33.10 -22.44
C ILE A 287 -12.56 -34.62 -22.30
N GLU A 288 -13.31 -35.09 -21.26
CA GLU A 288 -13.48 -36.49 -20.88
C GLU A 288 -14.91 -37.00 -21.11
#